data_8bc11e5c66030e62ba556900e172b788
#
_entry.id   8bc11e5c66030e62ba556900e172b788
#
_cell.length_a   1.000
_cell.length_b   1.000
_cell.length_c   1.000
_cell.angle_alpha   90.00
_cell.angle_beta   90.00
_cell.angle_gamma   90.00
#
_symmetry.space_group_name_H-M   'P 1'
#
loop_
_entity.id
_entity.type
_entity.pdbx_description
1 polymer ?
#
loop_
_entity_poly.entity_id
_entity_poly.type
_entity_poly.pdbx_seq_one_letter_code
_entity_poly.pdbx_strand_id
1 'polypeptide(L)'
;MNKIFKIAATAVFTSLMAFSAQAADKVQFQGVVIVPASYSAPAQNEVQPSFKRGKIVAFASDKKPGSIIVDTNTNHLYYILGMDRAVMYRIASAKPGFEWQGTNKVSAKTQWPDWRPPVEMQARRPELPTFMAGGPKNPLGARAIYLGSTIYRIHGTNEPSSIGKSASSGCIRMLNDDVSELYQFVKVGTEVTVL
;
A
#
# COMPACT_ATOMS: atom_id res chain seq x y z
N MET A 1 25.90 76.60 34.78
CA MET A 1 25.13 77.05 33.62
C MET A 1 24.35 75.87 33.02
N ASN A 2 23.13 75.78 33.47
CA ASN A 2 22.24 74.67 33.13
C ASN A 2 21.39 75.02 31.91
N LYS A 3 21.46 74.25 30.88
CA LYS A 3 20.45 74.29 29.79
C LYS A 3 19.58 73.09 29.88
N ILE A 4 18.36 73.34 30.31
CA ILE A 4 17.27 72.36 30.32
C ILE A 4 16.71 72.25 28.91
N PHE A 5 16.84 71.11 28.29
CA PHE A 5 16.12 70.77 27.04
C PHE A 5 14.80 70.14 27.38
N LYS A 6 13.72 70.80 27.10
CA LYS A 6 12.37 70.22 27.12
C LYS A 6 12.19 69.37 25.85
N ILE A 7 12.04 68.13 26.03
CA ILE A 7 11.63 67.25 24.96
C ILE A 7 10.10 67.14 24.96
N ALA A 8 9.50 67.65 23.90
CA ALA A 8 8.08 67.55 23.67
C ALA A 8 7.76 66.04 23.34
N ALA A 9 6.88 65.45 24.11
CA ALA A 9 6.37 64.14 23.83
C ALA A 9 5.33 64.21 22.69
N THR A 10 5.75 63.88 21.49
CA THR A 10 4.79 63.65 20.38
C THR A 10 4.15 62.29 20.57
N ALA A 11 2.89 62.30 20.94
CA ALA A 11 2.07 61.09 20.98
C ALA A 11 1.84 60.61 19.54
N VAL A 12 2.56 59.59 19.15
CA VAL A 12 2.24 58.84 17.92
C VAL A 12 1.04 57.93 18.23
N PHE A 13 -0.12 58.35 17.77
CA PHE A 13 -1.28 57.47 17.68
C PHE A 13 -0.99 56.44 16.61
N THR A 14 -0.39 55.35 16.97
CA THR A 14 -0.41 54.14 16.14
C THR A 14 -1.83 53.58 16.24
N SER A 15 -2.58 53.81 15.18
CA SER A 15 -3.87 53.12 14.98
C SER A 15 -3.58 51.63 15.00
N LEU A 16 -4.00 51.01 16.09
CA LEU A 16 -4.12 49.54 16.15
C LEU A 16 -5.20 49.17 15.14
N MET A 17 -4.81 48.92 13.89
CA MET A 17 -5.66 48.22 12.97
C MET A 17 -5.95 46.84 13.59
N ALA A 18 -7.16 46.70 13.96
CA ALA A 18 -7.70 45.49 14.52
C ALA A 18 -7.43 44.30 13.57
N PHE A 19 -6.45 43.53 13.89
CA PHE A 19 -6.36 42.15 13.46
C PHE A 19 -7.37 41.33 14.26
N SER A 20 -8.62 41.59 14.00
CA SER A 20 -9.72 40.91 14.70
C SER A 20 -10.62 40.17 13.75
N ALA A 21 -10.07 39.50 12.74
CA ALA A 21 -10.94 38.74 11.85
C ALA A 21 -10.49 37.32 11.55
N GLN A 22 -9.32 36.89 12.02
CA GLN A 22 -8.85 35.53 11.69
C GLN A 22 -8.86 34.56 12.85
N ALA A 23 -9.33 34.93 14.01
CA ALA A 23 -9.36 34.03 15.16
C ALA A 23 -10.74 33.40 15.43
N ALA A 24 -11.71 33.60 14.54
CA ALA A 24 -13.09 33.16 14.79
C ALA A 24 -13.52 31.90 14.04
N ASP A 25 -12.59 31.18 13.40
CA ASP A 25 -12.98 30.03 12.60
C ASP A 25 -13.31 28.75 13.40
N LYS A 26 -13.12 28.78 14.72
CA LYS A 26 -13.48 27.65 15.58
C LYS A 26 -13.98 28.13 16.92
N VAL A 27 -15.29 28.15 17.12
CA VAL A 27 -15.90 28.32 18.43
C VAL A 27 -16.30 26.93 18.92
N GLN A 28 -15.65 26.42 19.94
CA GLN A 28 -15.98 25.17 20.59
C GLN A 28 -16.87 25.47 21.80
N PHE A 29 -18.10 25.00 21.78
CA PHE A 29 -19.02 25.09 22.89
C PHE A 29 -19.54 23.70 23.23
N GLN A 30 -19.29 23.23 24.46
CA GLN A 30 -19.77 21.93 24.98
C GLN A 30 -19.51 20.71 24.08
N GLY A 31 -18.29 20.59 23.53
CA GLY A 31 -17.92 19.45 22.72
C GLY A 31 -18.46 19.44 21.27
N VAL A 32 -19.18 20.48 20.86
CA VAL A 32 -19.63 20.65 19.47
C VAL A 32 -18.62 21.49 18.70
N VAL A 33 -18.07 20.95 17.63
CA VAL A 33 -17.23 21.69 16.69
C VAL A 33 -18.14 22.31 15.63
N ILE A 34 -18.28 23.63 15.62
CA ILE A 34 -18.97 24.34 14.54
C ILE A 34 -17.97 24.50 13.40
N VAL A 35 -18.22 23.86 12.28
CA VAL A 35 -17.45 24.01 11.04
C VAL A 35 -18.11 25.11 10.19
N PRO A 36 -17.32 25.96 9.47
CA PRO A 36 -17.87 26.99 8.60
C PRO A 36 -18.71 26.37 7.47
N ALA A 37 -19.67 27.11 6.96
CA ALA A 37 -20.57 26.67 5.89
C ALA A 37 -19.84 26.27 4.59
N SER A 38 -18.59 26.67 4.44
CA SER A 38 -17.70 26.27 3.33
C SER A 38 -16.99 24.92 3.55
N TYR A 39 -17.16 24.29 4.72
CA TYR A 39 -16.60 22.95 4.95
C TYR A 39 -17.47 21.93 4.21
N SER A 40 -17.03 21.55 3.03
CA SER A 40 -17.51 20.36 2.38
C SER A 40 -16.88 19.16 3.09
N ALA A 41 -17.64 18.46 3.91
CA ALA A 41 -17.22 17.15 4.39
C ALA A 41 -16.82 16.32 3.17
N PRO A 42 -15.71 15.58 3.21
CA PRO A 42 -15.39 14.66 2.12
C PRO A 42 -16.60 13.77 1.89
N ALA A 43 -17.04 13.69 0.64
CA ALA A 43 -18.22 12.94 0.25
C ALA A 43 -18.14 11.53 0.85
N GLN A 44 -19.01 11.19 1.77
CA GLN A 44 -19.05 9.90 2.46
C GLN A 44 -19.52 8.75 1.54
N ASN A 45 -19.56 8.99 0.22
CA ASN A 45 -20.02 8.03 -0.79
C ASN A 45 -18.88 7.40 -1.59
N GLU A 46 -17.62 7.42 -1.13
CA GLU A 46 -16.69 6.45 -1.65
C GLU A 46 -17.11 5.08 -1.16
N VAL A 47 -17.71 4.29 -2.06
CA VAL A 47 -17.96 2.87 -1.83
C VAL A 47 -16.61 2.25 -1.41
N GLN A 48 -16.45 2.06 -0.11
CA GLN A 48 -15.26 1.44 0.43
C GLN A 48 -15.13 0.07 -0.23
N PRO A 49 -14.00 -0.26 -0.83
CA PRO A 49 -13.82 -1.56 -1.44
C PRO A 49 -14.13 -2.66 -0.42
N SER A 50 -15.04 -3.54 -0.77
CA SER A 50 -15.43 -4.66 0.10
C SER A 50 -14.46 -5.81 -0.09
N PHE A 51 -13.59 -6.03 0.89
CA PHE A 51 -12.69 -7.18 0.93
C PHE A 51 -13.39 -8.35 1.64
N LYS A 52 -13.54 -9.46 0.92
CA LYS A 52 -14.22 -10.68 1.42
C LYS A 52 -13.24 -11.75 1.85
N ARG A 53 -12.02 -11.71 1.33
CA ARG A 53 -10.97 -12.73 1.53
C ARG A 53 -9.89 -12.24 2.49
N GLY A 54 -9.40 -11.03 2.26
CA GLY A 54 -8.41 -10.41 3.12
C GLY A 54 -9.01 -9.91 4.44
N LYS A 55 -8.20 -9.90 5.50
CA LYS A 55 -8.60 -9.39 6.81
C LYS A 55 -8.16 -7.94 6.96
N ILE A 56 -9.08 -7.03 7.28
CA ILE A 56 -8.72 -5.65 7.62
C ILE A 56 -8.08 -5.65 9.00
N VAL A 57 -6.88 -5.06 9.09
CA VAL A 57 -6.07 -4.96 10.31
C VAL A 57 -5.58 -3.54 10.53
N ALA A 58 -5.28 -3.20 11.80
CA ALA A 58 -4.51 -2.00 12.11
C ALA A 58 -3.08 -2.19 11.58
N PHE A 59 -2.57 -1.23 10.81
CA PHE A 59 -1.26 -1.29 10.19
C PHE A 59 -0.75 0.12 9.91
N ALA A 60 0.08 0.63 10.80
CA ALA A 60 0.72 1.93 10.63
C ALA A 60 1.74 1.88 9.48
N SER A 61 1.61 2.79 8.53
CA SER A 61 2.52 2.85 7.38
C SER A 61 2.53 4.26 6.78
N ASP A 62 3.71 4.69 6.33
CA ASP A 62 3.93 5.90 5.53
C ASP A 62 3.60 5.71 4.04
N LYS A 63 3.30 4.50 3.62
CA LYS A 63 2.98 4.17 2.23
C LYS A 63 1.60 4.68 1.84
N LYS A 64 1.51 5.12 0.57
CA LYS A 64 0.25 5.63 0.01
C LYS A 64 -0.83 4.55 -0.03
N PRO A 65 -2.10 4.90 0.18
CA PRO A 65 -3.21 3.98 -0.07
C PRO A 65 -3.11 3.36 -1.47
N GLY A 66 -3.37 2.06 -1.56
CA GLY A 66 -3.22 1.28 -2.78
C GLY A 66 -1.83 0.65 -2.97
N SER A 67 -0.82 1.01 -2.17
CA SER A 67 0.49 0.33 -2.15
C SER A 67 0.39 -1.04 -1.50
N ILE A 68 1.40 -1.87 -1.76
CA ILE A 68 1.54 -3.20 -1.17
C ILE A 68 2.83 -3.27 -0.35
N ILE A 69 2.76 -3.85 0.84
CA ILE A 69 3.91 -4.26 1.64
C ILE A 69 3.87 -5.77 1.79
N VAL A 70 4.99 -6.42 1.52
CA VAL A 70 5.18 -7.86 1.73
C VAL A 70 6.17 -8.05 2.86
N ASP A 71 5.70 -8.63 3.96
CA ASP A 71 6.55 -9.06 5.07
C ASP A 71 6.85 -10.54 4.91
N THR A 72 8.07 -10.83 4.46
CA THR A 72 8.54 -12.19 4.23
C THR A 72 8.80 -12.96 5.52
N ASN A 73 9.09 -12.26 6.62
CA ASN A 73 9.36 -12.88 7.92
C ASN A 73 8.10 -13.50 8.54
N THR A 74 6.96 -12.82 8.35
CA THR A 74 5.68 -13.28 8.88
C THR A 74 4.81 -13.99 7.86
N ASN A 75 5.24 -14.05 6.59
CA ASN A 75 4.47 -14.59 5.46
C ASN A 75 3.11 -13.90 5.29
N HIS A 76 3.12 -12.58 5.33
CA HIS A 76 1.94 -11.75 5.08
C HIS A 76 2.17 -10.70 4.00
N LEU A 77 1.10 -10.39 3.29
CA LEU A 77 1.00 -9.28 2.36
C LEU A 77 -0.06 -8.31 2.86
N TYR A 78 0.27 -7.02 2.85
CA TYR A 78 -0.60 -5.93 3.29
C TYR A 78 -0.91 -5.01 2.10
N TYR A 79 -2.17 -4.89 1.75
CA TYR A 79 -2.66 -3.87 0.82
C TYR A 79 -3.10 -2.65 1.63
N ILE A 80 -2.44 -1.52 1.45
CA ILE A 80 -2.60 -0.32 2.28
C ILE A 80 -3.91 0.40 1.95
N LEU A 81 -4.73 0.61 2.96
CA LEU A 81 -5.99 1.36 2.85
C LEU A 81 -5.86 2.83 3.26
N GLY A 82 -4.80 3.19 3.98
CA GLY A 82 -4.66 4.48 4.67
C GLY A 82 -5.32 4.47 6.05
N MET A 83 -5.17 5.58 6.79
CA MET A 83 -5.68 5.71 8.18
C MET A 83 -5.24 4.55 9.07
N ASP A 84 -3.94 4.20 9.00
CA ASP A 84 -3.34 3.11 9.77
C ASP A 84 -4.07 1.76 9.63
N ARG A 85 -4.57 1.47 8.43
CA ARG A 85 -5.25 0.21 8.10
C ARG A 85 -4.70 -0.42 6.83
N ALA A 86 -4.72 -1.73 6.80
CA ALA A 86 -4.42 -2.52 5.62
C ALA A 86 -5.32 -3.75 5.53
N VAL A 87 -5.41 -4.31 4.32
CA VAL A 87 -5.96 -5.65 4.10
C VAL A 87 -4.80 -6.63 4.12
N MET A 88 -4.84 -7.57 5.04
CA MET A 88 -3.81 -8.59 5.24
C MET A 88 -4.22 -9.91 4.58
N TYR A 89 -3.30 -10.49 3.83
CA TYR A 89 -3.40 -11.82 3.23
C TYR A 89 -2.23 -12.69 3.69
N ARG A 90 -2.48 -13.99 3.85
CA ARG A 90 -1.40 -14.96 4.04
C ARG A 90 -0.75 -15.30 2.71
N ILE A 91 0.56 -15.41 2.70
CA ILE A 91 1.35 -15.72 1.50
C ILE A 91 2.31 -16.89 1.75
N ALA A 92 2.90 -17.41 0.67
CA ALA A 92 4.18 -18.10 0.76
C ALA A 92 5.26 -17.19 0.19
N SER A 93 6.35 -17.02 0.95
CA SER A 93 7.53 -16.26 0.56
C SER A 93 8.65 -17.13 0.02
N ALA A 94 9.79 -16.52 -0.30
CA ALA A 94 11.00 -17.20 -0.74
C ALA A 94 11.53 -18.16 0.34
N LYS A 95 11.99 -19.34 -0.09
CA LYS A 95 12.79 -20.24 0.75
C LYS A 95 14.20 -19.70 0.92
N PRO A 96 14.97 -20.16 1.95
CA PRO A 96 16.34 -19.75 2.17
C PRO A 96 17.22 -19.82 0.91
N GLY A 97 17.95 -18.73 0.64
CA GLY A 97 18.80 -18.56 -0.54
C GLY A 97 18.09 -18.02 -1.79
N PHE A 98 16.81 -17.68 -1.69
CA PHE A 98 16.02 -17.05 -2.77
C PHE A 98 15.32 -15.76 -2.31
N GLU A 99 15.65 -15.31 -1.10
CA GLU A 99 15.11 -14.09 -0.52
C GLU A 99 15.58 -12.86 -1.30
N TRP A 100 14.74 -11.87 -1.34
CA TRP A 100 15.07 -10.55 -1.87
C TRP A 100 14.23 -9.50 -1.16
N GLN A 101 14.73 -8.28 -1.15
CA GLN A 101 14.09 -7.12 -0.57
C GLN A 101 14.15 -5.95 -1.55
N GLY A 102 13.30 -4.99 -1.35
CA GLY A 102 13.29 -3.76 -2.14
C GLY A 102 11.92 -3.35 -2.63
N THR A 103 11.88 -2.26 -3.39
CA THR A 103 10.65 -1.67 -3.90
C THR A 103 10.62 -1.78 -5.42
N ASN A 104 9.50 -2.27 -5.94
CA ASN A 104 9.19 -2.36 -7.36
C ASN A 104 7.81 -1.77 -7.63
N LYS A 105 7.52 -1.50 -8.91
CA LYS A 105 6.17 -1.16 -9.36
C LYS A 105 5.57 -2.31 -10.13
N VAL A 106 4.27 -2.49 -10.01
CA VAL A 106 3.55 -3.43 -10.87
C VAL A 106 3.71 -3.01 -12.33
N SER A 107 4.27 -3.89 -13.14
CA SER A 107 4.50 -3.66 -14.58
C SER A 107 3.42 -4.24 -15.48
N ALA A 108 2.83 -5.36 -15.07
CA ALA A 108 1.77 -6.02 -15.82
C ALA A 108 0.89 -6.88 -14.89
N LYS A 109 -0.29 -7.26 -15.40
CA LYS A 109 -1.25 -8.11 -14.72
C LYS A 109 -1.87 -9.08 -15.71
N THR A 110 -1.97 -10.36 -15.37
CA THR A 110 -2.50 -11.39 -16.25
C THR A 110 -3.44 -12.33 -15.49
N GLN A 111 -4.55 -12.69 -16.12
CA GLN A 111 -5.45 -13.74 -15.65
C GLN A 111 -5.02 -15.07 -16.29
N TRP A 112 -4.99 -16.15 -15.49
CA TRP A 112 -4.58 -17.47 -15.91
C TRP A 112 -3.30 -17.45 -16.77
N PRO A 113 -2.17 -16.94 -16.21
CA PRO A 113 -0.93 -16.77 -16.96
C PRO A 113 -0.36 -18.10 -17.43
N ASP A 114 0.25 -18.08 -18.59
CA ASP A 114 1.14 -19.15 -19.00
C ASP A 114 2.37 -19.17 -18.11
N TRP A 115 2.94 -20.34 -17.89
CA TRP A 115 4.16 -20.52 -17.15
C TRP A 115 5.29 -21.07 -18.00
N ARG A 116 6.42 -20.42 -17.96
CA ARG A 116 7.68 -20.90 -18.46
C ARG A 116 8.67 -20.88 -17.30
N PRO A 117 9.18 -22.04 -16.87
CA PRO A 117 10.19 -22.08 -15.81
C PRO A 117 11.41 -21.24 -16.21
N PRO A 118 11.99 -20.44 -15.28
CA PRO A 118 13.29 -19.82 -15.51
C PRO A 118 14.34 -20.88 -15.85
N VAL A 119 15.33 -20.50 -16.65
CA VAL A 119 16.41 -21.40 -17.11
C VAL A 119 17.13 -22.06 -15.93
N GLU A 120 17.38 -21.28 -14.87
CA GLU A 120 18.02 -21.77 -13.65
C GLU A 120 17.15 -22.77 -12.90
N MET A 121 15.84 -22.65 -13.01
CA MET A 121 14.92 -23.62 -12.41
C MET A 121 14.91 -24.92 -13.23
N GLN A 122 14.89 -24.84 -14.54
CA GLN A 122 14.98 -26.02 -15.41
C GLN A 122 16.34 -26.75 -15.23
N ALA A 123 17.42 -26.01 -15.07
CA ALA A 123 18.75 -26.60 -14.79
C ALA A 123 18.75 -27.39 -13.46
N ARG A 124 18.03 -26.93 -12.44
CA ARG A 124 17.89 -27.66 -11.16
C ARG A 124 16.85 -28.76 -11.19
N ARG A 125 15.90 -28.68 -12.10
CA ARG A 125 14.75 -29.59 -12.23
C ARG A 125 14.45 -29.87 -13.69
N PRO A 126 15.26 -30.72 -14.36
CA PRO A 126 15.13 -31.00 -15.78
C PRO A 126 13.80 -31.66 -16.16
N GLU A 127 13.08 -32.27 -15.20
CA GLU A 127 11.79 -32.90 -15.38
C GLU A 127 10.63 -31.89 -15.59
N LEU A 128 10.86 -30.59 -15.34
CA LEU A 128 9.82 -29.58 -15.53
C LEU A 128 9.55 -29.35 -17.04
N PRO A 129 8.29 -29.13 -17.42
CA PRO A 129 7.97 -28.79 -18.80
C PRO A 129 8.56 -27.42 -19.15
N THR A 130 8.95 -27.23 -20.41
CA THR A 130 9.42 -25.93 -20.91
C THR A 130 8.35 -24.87 -21.00
N PHE A 131 7.09 -25.31 -21.02
CA PHE A 131 5.88 -24.47 -21.11
C PHE A 131 4.69 -25.17 -20.46
N MET A 132 3.86 -24.37 -19.79
CA MET A 132 2.56 -24.81 -19.29
C MET A 132 1.53 -23.70 -19.52
N ALA A 133 0.47 -24.01 -20.25
CA ALA A 133 -0.65 -23.10 -20.48
C ALA A 133 -1.32 -22.71 -19.15
N GLY A 134 -1.98 -21.56 -19.13
CA GLY A 134 -2.77 -21.11 -17.98
C GLY A 134 -3.88 -22.11 -17.62
N GLY A 135 -4.11 -22.30 -16.34
CA GLY A 135 -5.13 -23.23 -15.85
C GLY A 135 -4.89 -23.73 -14.43
N PRO A 136 -5.80 -24.55 -13.87
CA PRO A 136 -5.75 -24.98 -12.46
C PRO A 136 -4.50 -25.77 -12.07
N LYS A 137 -3.84 -26.44 -13.02
CA LYS A 137 -2.61 -27.20 -12.79
C LYS A 137 -1.34 -26.33 -12.89
N ASN A 138 -1.47 -25.10 -13.41
CA ASN A 138 -0.35 -24.19 -13.59
C ASN A 138 0.11 -23.64 -12.23
N PRO A 139 1.42 -23.65 -11.92
CA PRO A 139 1.93 -23.21 -10.62
C PRO A 139 1.73 -21.71 -10.35
N LEU A 140 1.45 -20.89 -11.38
CA LEU A 140 1.12 -19.46 -11.19
C LEU A 140 -0.35 -19.25 -10.79
N GLY A 141 -1.20 -20.27 -10.86
CA GLY A 141 -2.58 -20.19 -10.46
C GLY A 141 -3.43 -19.21 -11.28
N ALA A 142 -4.46 -18.65 -10.63
CA ALA A 142 -5.51 -17.89 -11.31
C ALA A 142 -5.08 -16.51 -11.80
N ARG A 143 -4.09 -15.87 -11.16
CA ARG A 143 -3.64 -14.48 -11.46
C ARG A 143 -2.15 -14.35 -11.25
N ALA A 144 -1.52 -13.48 -12.05
CA ALA A 144 -0.16 -12.98 -11.81
C ALA A 144 -0.10 -11.46 -11.90
N ILE A 145 0.65 -10.85 -10.98
CA ILE A 145 0.95 -9.44 -10.88
C ILE A 145 2.48 -9.34 -10.96
N TYR A 146 2.99 -8.81 -12.06
CA TYR A 146 4.42 -8.75 -12.36
C TYR A 146 5.07 -7.53 -11.72
N LEU A 147 6.31 -7.67 -11.23
CA LEU A 147 7.02 -6.64 -10.47
C LEU A 147 8.20 -6.09 -11.27
N GLY A 148 8.04 -4.88 -11.81
CA GLY A 148 9.08 -4.18 -12.57
C GLY A 148 9.57 -4.98 -13.78
N SER A 149 10.87 -4.92 -14.02
CA SER A 149 11.58 -5.72 -15.02
C SER A 149 12.17 -7.01 -14.42
N THR A 150 11.77 -7.36 -13.20
CA THR A 150 12.29 -8.55 -12.50
C THR A 150 11.58 -9.82 -12.96
N ILE A 151 12.12 -10.97 -12.55
CA ILE A 151 11.46 -12.26 -12.71
C ILE A 151 10.39 -12.52 -11.64
N TYR A 152 10.26 -11.60 -10.66
CA TYR A 152 9.38 -11.78 -9.51
C TYR A 152 7.94 -11.34 -9.80
N ARG A 153 7.01 -11.99 -9.12
CA ARG A 153 5.58 -11.72 -9.23
C ARG A 153 4.84 -12.10 -7.97
N ILE A 154 3.69 -11.48 -7.77
CA ILE A 154 2.67 -11.94 -6.83
C ILE A 154 1.69 -12.77 -7.66
N HIS A 155 1.42 -14.02 -7.27
CA HIS A 155 0.61 -14.92 -8.09
C HIS A 155 -0.17 -15.94 -7.25
N GLY A 156 -1.13 -16.59 -7.88
CA GLY A 156 -1.87 -17.70 -7.28
C GLY A 156 -1.01 -18.95 -7.11
N THR A 157 -1.63 -20.06 -6.85
CA THR A 157 -0.92 -21.35 -6.71
C THR A 157 -1.80 -22.54 -7.03
N ASN A 158 -1.20 -23.61 -7.54
CA ASN A 158 -1.77 -24.95 -7.59
C ASN A 158 -1.42 -25.78 -6.34
N GLU A 159 -0.67 -25.20 -5.38
CA GLU A 159 -0.20 -25.83 -4.15
C GLU A 159 -0.63 -25.01 -2.91
N PRO A 160 -1.93 -25.06 -2.52
CA PRO A 160 -2.45 -24.25 -1.41
C PRO A 160 -1.77 -24.53 -0.06
N SER A 161 -1.26 -25.75 0.13
CA SER A 161 -0.56 -26.17 1.36
C SER A 161 0.78 -25.44 1.58
N SER A 162 1.30 -24.74 0.56
CA SER A 162 2.52 -23.94 0.66
C SER A 162 2.28 -22.59 1.35
N ILE A 163 1.03 -22.11 1.42
CA ILE A 163 0.70 -20.80 2.01
C ILE A 163 1.00 -20.77 3.51
N GLY A 164 1.67 -19.70 3.95
CA GLY A 164 2.18 -19.51 5.31
C GLY A 164 3.59 -20.08 5.51
N LYS A 165 4.28 -20.51 4.45
CA LYS A 165 5.63 -21.10 4.50
C LYS A 165 6.60 -20.34 3.60
N SER A 166 7.88 -20.41 3.91
CA SER A 166 8.97 -19.97 3.02
C SER A 166 9.26 -21.09 2.02
N ALA A 167 8.55 -21.13 0.89
CA ALA A 167 8.51 -22.28 -0.03
C ALA A 167 8.77 -21.93 -1.50
N SER A 168 8.84 -20.65 -1.88
CA SER A 168 8.99 -20.24 -3.27
C SER A 168 10.45 -20.07 -3.70
N SER A 169 10.69 -19.87 -4.98
CA SER A 169 11.99 -19.45 -5.54
C SER A 169 12.01 -17.93 -5.80
N GLY A 170 11.52 -17.12 -4.86
CA GLY A 170 11.54 -15.66 -4.90
C GLY A 170 10.18 -15.01 -5.18
N CYS A 171 9.25 -15.67 -5.85
CA CYS A 171 7.90 -15.15 -6.07
C CYS A 171 7.04 -15.21 -4.80
N ILE A 172 6.03 -14.35 -4.74
CA ILE A 172 5.07 -14.28 -3.64
C ILE A 172 3.83 -15.06 -4.05
N ARG A 173 3.54 -16.19 -3.36
CA ARG A 173 2.37 -17.03 -3.64
C ARG A 173 1.21 -16.66 -2.74
N MET A 174 0.02 -16.65 -3.30
CA MET A 174 -1.25 -16.46 -2.60
C MET A 174 -2.22 -17.61 -2.93
N LEU A 175 -3.24 -17.81 -2.12
CA LEU A 175 -4.38 -18.61 -2.55
C LEU A 175 -5.00 -17.99 -3.82
N ASN A 176 -5.56 -18.81 -4.70
CA ASN A 176 -6.15 -18.34 -5.97
C ASN A 176 -7.27 -17.31 -5.76
N ASP A 177 -8.11 -17.51 -4.75
CA ASP A 177 -9.18 -16.60 -4.43
C ASP A 177 -8.64 -15.27 -3.86
N ASP A 178 -7.60 -15.34 -3.02
CA ASP A 178 -7.01 -14.17 -2.38
C ASP A 178 -6.30 -13.28 -3.43
N VAL A 179 -5.52 -13.87 -4.33
CA VAL A 179 -4.89 -13.10 -5.41
C VAL A 179 -5.93 -12.57 -6.40
N SER A 180 -7.04 -13.28 -6.61
CA SER A 180 -8.12 -12.81 -7.47
C SER A 180 -8.85 -11.61 -6.89
N GLU A 181 -8.99 -11.54 -5.57
CA GLU A 181 -9.49 -10.35 -4.88
C GLU A 181 -8.49 -9.21 -4.98
N LEU A 182 -7.24 -9.41 -4.55
CA LEU A 182 -6.18 -8.41 -4.61
C LEU A 182 -6.00 -7.83 -6.02
N TYR A 183 -6.07 -8.67 -7.04
CA TYR A 183 -5.94 -8.32 -8.44
C TYR A 183 -6.94 -7.24 -8.89
N GLN A 184 -8.14 -7.18 -8.31
CA GLN A 184 -9.16 -6.20 -8.68
C GLN A 184 -8.77 -4.79 -8.26
N PHE A 185 -8.05 -4.64 -7.14
CA PHE A 185 -7.68 -3.36 -6.56
C PHE A 185 -6.31 -2.86 -7.03
N VAL A 186 -5.39 -3.76 -7.34
CA VAL A 186 -4.04 -3.44 -7.79
C VAL A 186 -4.07 -2.90 -9.23
N LYS A 187 -3.33 -1.82 -9.48
CA LYS A 187 -3.17 -1.20 -10.80
C LYS A 187 -1.72 -1.34 -11.29
N VAL A 188 -1.51 -1.29 -12.61
CA VAL A 188 -0.16 -1.08 -13.15
C VAL A 188 0.38 0.24 -12.60
N GLY A 189 1.63 0.24 -12.14
CA GLY A 189 2.24 1.37 -11.43
C GLY A 189 2.09 1.31 -9.90
N THR A 190 1.24 0.41 -9.34
CA THR A 190 1.16 0.19 -7.89
C THR A 190 2.55 -0.12 -7.31
N GLU A 191 2.92 0.57 -6.23
CA GLU A 191 4.17 0.31 -5.52
C GLU A 191 4.07 -0.94 -4.66
N VAL A 192 5.08 -1.79 -4.73
CA VAL A 192 5.22 -3.02 -3.94
C VAL A 192 6.57 -3.00 -3.25
N THR A 193 6.57 -2.98 -1.93
CA THR A 193 7.77 -3.06 -1.09
C THR A 193 7.85 -4.43 -0.43
N VAL A 194 8.97 -5.11 -0.59
CA VAL A 194 9.28 -6.40 0.05
C VAL A 194 10.33 -6.15 1.13
N LEU A 195 10.01 -6.55 2.37
CA LEU A 195 10.83 -6.41 3.58
C LEU A 195 11.62 -7.67 3.86
#